data_b2a1e11e78a9fa5344c5630d4a3d1b7d
#
_entry.id   b2a1e11e78a9fa5344c5630d4a3d1b7d
#
_cell.length_a   1.000
_cell.length_b   1.000
_cell.length_c   1.000
_cell.angle_alpha   90.00
_cell.angle_beta   90.00
_cell.angle_gamma   90.00
#
_symmetry.space_group_name_H-M   'P 1'
#
loop_
_entity.id
_entity.type
_entity.pdbx_description
1 polymer ?
#
loop_
_entity_poly.entity_id
_entity_poly.type
_entity_poly.pdbx_seq_one_letter_code
_entity_poly.pdbx_strand_id
1 'polypeptide(L)'
;MTRQQMTAVLENCEDFCETFDRQPYFYLTGGDPILHPDFWWLLEKFRERSIPFTIMGNPFHLTEDVCRRMKECGCVRYQMSIDGLRETHDWFRKPGSYKTTLEKVATLNAAGIRSILMTTVSGKNIDEVPQIIDAAVAAGAKVYAFARYCPTSEEKSTNITPRRYRQLLAECDRKFRAYEESGCETYFNRKDHLWTLYDYEEGKFTIPEDAEPDMIYGGCNCGNGHLTILPTGDVYACRRVQNSRVGNAFTDRLADLWVNELEDYREYDKFAKCSKCELKAWCRGCPAVASANSGGDFYAADPQCWKEI
;
A
#
# COMPACT_ATOMS: atom_id res chain seq x y z
N MET A 1 19.30 -9.62 3.19
CA MET A 1 19.85 -9.35 4.55
C MET A 1 20.34 -10.64 5.18
N THR A 2 21.44 -10.61 5.96
CA THR A 2 21.85 -11.70 6.86
C THR A 2 21.01 -11.66 8.14
N ARG A 3 21.05 -12.74 8.95
CA ARG A 3 20.37 -12.75 10.28
C ARG A 3 20.86 -11.62 11.19
N GLN A 4 22.17 -11.34 11.19
CA GLN A 4 22.72 -10.24 11.97
C GLN A 4 22.17 -8.87 11.54
N GLN A 5 22.07 -8.63 10.23
CA GLN A 5 21.47 -7.41 9.69
C GLN A 5 19.97 -7.30 10.01
N MET A 6 19.22 -8.41 9.90
CA MET A 6 17.82 -8.43 10.28
C MET A 6 17.61 -8.17 11.78
N THR A 7 18.48 -8.72 12.64
CA THR A 7 18.44 -8.44 14.07
C THR A 7 18.70 -6.95 14.35
N ALA A 8 19.72 -6.36 13.74
CA ALA A 8 20.00 -4.93 13.90
C ALA A 8 18.83 -4.03 13.44
N VAL A 9 18.17 -4.40 12.32
CA VAL A 9 16.95 -3.68 11.86
C VAL A 9 15.81 -3.82 12.85
N LEU A 10 15.58 -5.01 13.41
CA LEU A 10 14.54 -5.22 14.41
C LEU A 10 14.78 -4.37 15.66
N GLU A 11 16.00 -4.40 16.20
CA GLU A 11 16.39 -3.60 17.38
C GLU A 11 16.25 -2.10 17.11
N ASN A 12 16.67 -1.61 15.94
CA ASN A 12 16.51 -0.22 15.54
C ASN A 12 15.02 0.19 15.37
N CYS A 13 14.18 -0.74 14.87
CA CYS A 13 12.73 -0.51 14.80
C CYS A 13 12.06 -0.52 16.18
N GLU A 14 12.52 -1.37 17.12
CA GLU A 14 12.02 -1.39 18.48
C GLU A 14 12.40 -0.09 19.21
N ASP A 15 13.65 0.37 19.12
CA ASP A 15 14.10 1.68 19.65
C ASP A 15 13.29 2.85 19.05
N PHE A 16 13.05 2.81 17.73
CA PHE A 16 12.21 3.79 17.07
C PHE A 16 10.79 3.83 17.66
N CYS A 17 10.16 2.66 17.80
CA CYS A 17 8.80 2.57 18.31
C CYS A 17 8.72 2.98 19.80
N GLU A 18 9.70 2.62 20.62
CA GLU A 18 9.81 3.03 22.00
C GLU A 18 9.97 4.56 22.12
N THR A 19 10.85 5.15 21.29
CA THR A 19 11.08 6.62 21.28
C THR A 19 9.80 7.42 21.03
N PHE A 20 8.88 6.90 20.21
CA PHE A 20 7.63 7.59 19.84
C PHE A 20 6.37 7.02 20.51
N ASP A 21 6.51 6.14 21.50
CA ASP A 21 5.41 5.46 22.17
C ASP A 21 4.45 4.78 21.18
N ARG A 22 5.01 3.92 20.33
CA ARG A 22 4.29 3.17 19.31
C ARG A 22 4.60 1.68 19.38
N GLN A 23 3.71 0.87 18.82
CA GLN A 23 3.94 -0.57 18.66
C GLN A 23 4.45 -0.87 17.25
N PRO A 24 5.48 -1.73 17.12
CA PRO A 24 5.99 -2.09 15.82
C PRO A 24 4.99 -2.93 15.02
N TYR A 25 4.89 -2.65 13.73
CA TYR A 25 4.11 -3.44 12.78
C TYR A 25 4.87 -3.54 11.45
N PHE A 26 5.12 -4.76 11.00
CA PHE A 26 5.91 -4.96 9.79
C PHE A 26 5.08 -5.37 8.59
N TYR A 27 5.45 -4.83 7.43
CA TYR A 27 5.01 -5.28 6.12
C TYR A 27 6.19 -5.94 5.41
N LEU A 28 6.23 -7.27 5.42
CA LEU A 28 7.26 -8.03 4.71
C LEU A 28 6.94 -8.07 3.23
N THR A 29 7.87 -7.60 2.42
CA THR A 29 7.74 -7.54 0.97
C THR A 29 9.11 -7.78 0.31
N GLY A 30 9.15 -7.78 -1.00
CA GLY A 30 10.35 -8.00 -1.79
C GLY A 30 9.96 -8.69 -3.08
N GLY A 31 10.69 -9.68 -3.57
CA GLY A 31 10.20 -10.58 -4.61
C GLY A 31 9.08 -11.44 -4.05
N ASP A 32 9.43 -12.49 -3.33
CA ASP A 32 8.50 -13.26 -2.49
C ASP A 32 9.23 -13.55 -1.17
N PRO A 33 8.78 -13.01 -0.03
CA PRO A 33 9.50 -13.13 1.24
C PRO A 33 9.76 -14.57 1.68
N ILE A 34 8.84 -15.49 1.38
CA ILE A 34 8.95 -16.92 1.75
C ILE A 34 10.17 -17.61 1.11
N LEU A 35 10.68 -17.07 0.02
CA LEU A 35 11.86 -17.63 -0.67
C LEU A 35 13.18 -17.25 0.01
N HIS A 36 13.17 -16.34 0.97
CA HIS A 36 14.39 -16.01 1.71
C HIS A 36 14.80 -17.17 2.61
N PRO A 37 16.07 -17.62 2.59
CA PRO A 37 16.53 -18.78 3.37
C PRO A 37 16.28 -18.63 4.87
N ASP A 38 16.29 -17.41 5.39
CA ASP A 38 16.04 -17.11 6.80
C ASP A 38 14.60 -16.61 7.07
N PHE A 39 13.67 -16.84 6.15
CA PHE A 39 12.28 -16.40 6.31
C PHE A 39 11.67 -16.90 7.62
N TRP A 40 11.70 -18.21 7.87
CA TRP A 40 11.13 -18.79 9.07
C TRP A 40 11.83 -18.35 10.35
N TRP A 41 13.15 -18.18 10.29
CA TRP A 41 13.91 -17.62 11.41
C TRP A 41 13.43 -16.20 11.76
N LEU A 42 13.19 -15.35 10.76
CA LEU A 42 12.67 -13.99 10.98
C LEU A 42 11.28 -14.02 11.61
N LEU A 43 10.36 -14.89 11.11
CA LEU A 43 9.03 -14.99 11.68
C LEU A 43 9.04 -15.48 13.14
N GLU A 44 9.96 -16.39 13.51
CA GLU A 44 10.15 -16.79 14.91
C GLU A 44 10.62 -15.60 15.76
N LYS A 45 11.46 -14.70 15.22
CA LYS A 45 11.87 -13.48 15.92
C LYS A 45 10.71 -12.51 16.14
N PHE A 46 9.77 -12.41 15.20
CA PHE A 46 8.54 -11.66 15.42
C PHE A 46 7.65 -12.29 16.51
N ARG A 47 7.52 -13.61 16.50
CA ARG A 47 6.77 -14.33 17.53
C ARG A 47 7.35 -14.12 18.92
N GLU A 48 8.69 -14.29 19.08
CA GLU A 48 9.38 -14.08 20.35
C GLU A 48 9.17 -12.67 20.93
N ARG A 49 8.99 -11.67 20.06
CA ARG A 49 8.77 -10.25 20.42
C ARG A 49 7.30 -9.82 20.41
N SER A 50 6.39 -10.75 20.11
CA SER A 50 4.96 -10.48 19.94
C SER A 50 4.66 -9.38 18.90
N ILE A 51 5.46 -9.30 17.84
CA ILE A 51 5.33 -8.31 16.78
C ILE A 51 4.38 -8.84 15.69
N PRO A 52 3.23 -8.21 15.45
CA PRO A 52 2.34 -8.57 14.37
C PRO A 52 2.88 -8.07 13.02
N PHE A 53 2.56 -8.83 11.94
CA PHE A 53 3.03 -8.48 10.61
C PHE A 53 2.04 -8.85 9.50
N THR A 54 2.23 -8.20 8.37
CA THR A 54 1.59 -8.53 7.08
C THR A 54 2.64 -9.02 6.09
N ILE A 55 2.33 -10.04 5.32
CA ILE A 55 3.15 -10.47 4.18
C ILE A 55 2.50 -9.96 2.89
N MET A 56 3.32 -9.40 2.00
CA MET A 56 2.97 -9.09 0.62
C MET A 56 3.77 -10.04 -0.28
N GLY A 57 3.14 -11.13 -0.71
CA GLY A 57 3.82 -12.23 -1.41
C GLY A 57 2.98 -12.86 -2.52
N ASN A 58 3.50 -13.93 -3.08
CA ASN A 58 2.86 -14.69 -4.14
C ASN A 58 2.00 -15.85 -3.61
N PRO A 59 1.02 -16.35 -4.37
CA PRO A 59 0.13 -17.42 -3.93
C PRO A 59 0.79 -18.83 -3.95
N PHE A 60 1.91 -19.01 -4.65
CA PHE A 60 2.40 -20.32 -5.07
C PHE A 60 2.93 -21.22 -3.94
N HIS A 61 3.34 -20.61 -2.83
CA HIS A 61 3.89 -21.33 -1.66
C HIS A 61 2.90 -21.48 -0.51
N LEU A 62 1.65 -21.03 -0.69
CA LEU A 62 0.62 -21.06 0.34
C LEU A 62 -0.04 -22.45 0.40
N THR A 63 0.54 -23.36 1.20
CA THR A 63 -0.11 -24.58 1.64
C THR A 63 -0.83 -24.35 2.99
N GLU A 64 -1.71 -25.25 3.40
CA GLU A 64 -2.37 -25.18 4.71
C GLU A 64 -1.35 -25.12 5.85
N ASP A 65 -0.30 -25.96 5.80
CA ASP A 65 0.76 -26.02 6.82
C ASP A 65 1.57 -24.72 6.86
N VAL A 66 1.91 -24.15 5.70
CA VAL A 66 2.61 -22.87 5.61
C VAL A 66 1.76 -21.74 6.20
N CYS A 67 0.48 -21.68 5.87
CA CYS A 67 -0.43 -20.66 6.39
C CYS A 67 -0.63 -20.81 7.91
N ARG A 68 -0.82 -22.04 8.41
CA ARG A 68 -0.92 -22.31 9.85
C ARG A 68 0.34 -21.83 10.59
N ARG A 69 1.52 -22.23 10.13
CA ARG A 69 2.79 -21.81 10.75
C ARG A 69 3.00 -20.30 10.71
N MET A 70 2.67 -19.62 9.59
CA MET A 70 2.70 -18.17 9.53
C MET A 70 1.78 -17.53 10.58
N LYS A 71 0.58 -18.07 10.75
CA LYS A 71 -0.38 -17.61 11.76
C LYS A 71 0.16 -17.77 13.18
N GLU A 72 0.76 -18.91 13.50
CA GLU A 72 1.40 -19.17 14.79
C GLU A 72 2.55 -18.22 15.08
N CYS A 73 3.24 -17.71 14.04
CA CYS A 73 4.28 -16.71 14.16
C CYS A 73 3.76 -15.27 14.28
N GLY A 74 2.44 -15.03 14.21
CA GLY A 74 1.87 -13.70 14.35
C GLY A 74 1.47 -13.02 13.03
N CYS A 75 1.41 -13.76 11.91
CA CYS A 75 0.90 -13.22 10.65
C CYS A 75 -0.59 -12.85 10.78
N VAL A 76 -0.90 -11.57 10.61
CA VAL A 76 -2.27 -11.06 10.69
C VAL A 76 -2.94 -11.05 9.33
N ARG A 77 -2.19 -10.68 8.29
CA ARG A 77 -2.70 -10.48 6.93
C ARG A 77 -1.73 -11.00 5.90
N TYR A 78 -2.25 -11.45 4.78
CA TYR A 78 -1.46 -11.77 3.59
C TYR A 78 -2.07 -11.10 2.38
N GLN A 79 -1.26 -10.29 1.69
CA GLN A 79 -1.67 -9.57 0.48
C GLN A 79 -1.12 -10.27 -0.75
N MET A 80 -2.01 -10.58 -1.68
CA MET A 80 -1.69 -11.05 -3.03
C MET A 80 -2.14 -10.02 -4.06
N SER A 81 -1.45 -9.97 -5.19
CA SER A 81 -1.85 -9.13 -6.32
C SER A 81 -2.88 -9.85 -7.19
N ILE A 82 -3.86 -9.05 -7.69
CA ILE A 82 -4.78 -9.44 -8.74
C ILE A 82 -4.91 -8.27 -9.72
N ASP A 83 -4.20 -8.34 -10.86
CA ASP A 83 -3.99 -7.17 -11.74
C ASP A 83 -4.77 -7.25 -13.06
N GLY A 84 -5.85 -8.02 -13.10
CA GLY A 84 -6.72 -8.19 -14.26
C GLY A 84 -7.63 -9.40 -14.11
N LEU A 85 -8.50 -9.62 -15.07
CA LEU A 85 -9.16 -10.89 -15.28
C LEU A 85 -8.11 -11.92 -15.76
N ARG A 86 -8.51 -13.16 -15.98
CA ARG A 86 -7.59 -14.28 -16.22
C ARG A 86 -6.48 -13.95 -17.23
N GLU A 87 -6.85 -13.48 -18.40
CA GLU A 87 -5.87 -13.25 -19.49
C GLU A 87 -4.92 -12.11 -19.13
N THR A 88 -5.46 -10.99 -18.69
CA THR A 88 -4.68 -9.80 -18.32
C THR A 88 -3.79 -10.07 -17.09
N HIS A 89 -4.33 -10.72 -16.06
CA HIS A 89 -3.55 -11.04 -14.87
C HIS A 89 -2.42 -12.04 -15.17
N ASP A 90 -2.73 -13.13 -15.93
CA ASP A 90 -1.74 -14.14 -16.28
C ASP A 90 -0.65 -13.57 -17.21
N TRP A 91 -1.00 -12.58 -18.04
CA TRP A 91 0.00 -11.84 -18.84
C TRP A 91 0.93 -10.98 -17.95
N PHE A 92 0.40 -10.28 -16.93
CA PHE A 92 1.21 -9.48 -16.01
C PHE A 92 2.11 -10.34 -15.10
N ARG A 93 1.66 -11.53 -14.73
CA ARG A 93 2.29 -12.38 -13.73
C ARG A 93 2.93 -13.63 -14.34
N LYS A 94 2.12 -14.64 -14.55
CA LYS A 94 2.46 -15.87 -15.28
C LYS A 94 1.18 -16.69 -15.52
N PRO A 95 1.18 -17.59 -16.52
CA PRO A 95 0.05 -18.48 -16.81
C PRO A 95 -0.41 -19.25 -15.56
N GLY A 96 -1.72 -19.26 -15.32
CA GLY A 96 -2.36 -19.92 -14.18
C GLY A 96 -2.33 -19.16 -12.86
N SER A 97 -1.68 -18.01 -12.80
CA SER A 97 -1.56 -17.19 -11.59
C SER A 97 -2.91 -16.67 -11.10
N TYR A 98 -3.80 -16.27 -12.01
CA TYR A 98 -5.14 -15.80 -11.67
C TYR A 98 -5.92 -16.83 -10.84
N LYS A 99 -6.02 -18.06 -11.36
CA LYS A 99 -6.71 -19.16 -10.70
C LYS A 99 -6.09 -19.45 -9.33
N THR A 100 -4.77 -19.60 -9.28
CA THR A 100 -4.05 -19.88 -8.03
C THR A 100 -4.27 -18.78 -6.99
N THR A 101 -4.23 -17.51 -7.38
CA THR A 101 -4.45 -16.37 -6.47
C THR A 101 -5.83 -16.46 -5.81
N LEU A 102 -6.89 -16.70 -6.59
CA LEU A 102 -8.25 -16.81 -6.04
C LEU A 102 -8.44 -18.03 -5.14
N GLU A 103 -7.88 -19.21 -5.52
CA GLU A 103 -7.94 -20.42 -4.70
C GLU A 103 -7.26 -20.23 -3.34
N LYS A 104 -6.14 -19.51 -3.28
CA LYS A 104 -5.38 -19.30 -2.02
C LYS A 104 -6.05 -18.34 -1.05
N VAL A 105 -7.06 -17.59 -1.46
CA VAL A 105 -7.90 -16.82 -0.54
C VAL A 105 -8.55 -17.72 0.52
N ALA A 106 -9.15 -18.82 0.10
CA ALA A 106 -9.77 -19.79 1.02
C ALA A 106 -8.73 -20.42 1.98
N THR A 107 -7.53 -20.78 1.47
CA THR A 107 -6.45 -21.35 2.29
C THR A 107 -6.01 -20.39 3.40
N LEU A 108 -5.83 -19.10 3.09
CA LEU A 108 -5.46 -18.06 4.05
C LEU A 108 -6.56 -17.87 5.11
N ASN A 109 -7.81 -17.75 4.67
CA ASN A 109 -8.94 -17.52 5.56
C ASN A 109 -9.15 -18.70 6.52
N ALA A 110 -9.00 -19.95 6.04
CA ALA A 110 -9.09 -21.15 6.87
C ALA A 110 -8.01 -21.19 7.97
N ALA A 111 -6.82 -20.65 7.70
CA ALA A 111 -5.76 -20.52 8.69
C ALA A 111 -5.94 -19.32 9.64
N GLY A 112 -7.02 -18.52 9.50
CA GLY A 112 -7.26 -17.33 10.28
C GLY A 112 -6.33 -16.14 9.91
N ILE A 113 -5.75 -16.15 8.71
CA ILE A 113 -4.99 -15.03 8.13
C ILE A 113 -5.92 -14.23 7.23
N ARG A 114 -6.07 -12.94 7.49
CA ARG A 114 -6.93 -12.07 6.69
C ARG A 114 -6.37 -11.90 5.28
N SER A 115 -7.06 -12.45 4.29
CA SER A 115 -6.65 -12.34 2.88
C SER A 115 -6.91 -10.94 2.33
N ILE A 116 -5.93 -10.39 1.63
CA ILE A 116 -6.03 -9.12 0.91
C ILE A 116 -5.75 -9.37 -0.56
N LEU A 117 -6.66 -8.95 -1.44
CA LEU A 117 -6.42 -8.86 -2.87
C LEU A 117 -6.21 -7.40 -3.26
N MET A 118 -5.10 -7.13 -3.96
CA MET A 118 -4.66 -5.79 -4.32
C MET A 118 -4.44 -5.67 -5.82
N THR A 119 -5.10 -4.68 -6.45
CA THR A 119 -4.91 -4.36 -7.88
C THR A 119 -4.02 -3.14 -8.05
N THR A 120 -3.01 -3.25 -8.91
CA THR A 120 -2.26 -2.10 -9.42
C THR A 120 -2.89 -1.64 -10.73
N VAL A 121 -3.58 -0.50 -10.68
CA VAL A 121 -4.37 0.02 -11.80
C VAL A 121 -3.48 0.78 -12.79
N SER A 122 -3.56 0.38 -14.04
CA SER A 122 -2.90 1.00 -15.19
C SER A 122 -3.87 1.14 -16.36
N GLY A 123 -3.48 1.76 -17.45
CA GLY A 123 -4.28 1.84 -18.66
C GLY A 123 -4.64 0.50 -19.28
N LYS A 124 -3.92 -0.58 -18.92
CA LYS A 124 -4.17 -1.94 -19.44
C LYS A 124 -5.30 -2.69 -18.76
N ASN A 125 -5.58 -2.36 -17.50
CA ASN A 125 -6.53 -3.12 -16.69
C ASN A 125 -7.63 -2.27 -16.03
N ILE A 126 -7.64 -0.96 -16.25
CA ILE A 126 -8.59 -0.04 -15.62
C ILE A 126 -10.05 -0.42 -15.89
N ASP A 127 -10.35 -0.93 -17.08
CA ASP A 127 -11.71 -1.31 -17.48
C ASP A 127 -12.15 -2.67 -16.90
N GLU A 128 -11.19 -3.46 -16.38
CA GLU A 128 -11.45 -4.74 -15.75
C GLU A 128 -11.66 -4.64 -14.22
N VAL A 129 -11.30 -3.50 -13.61
CA VAL A 129 -11.36 -3.34 -12.14
C VAL A 129 -12.73 -3.65 -11.54
N PRO A 130 -13.87 -3.23 -12.14
CA PRO A 130 -15.18 -3.60 -11.62
C PRO A 130 -15.43 -5.11 -11.59
N GLN A 131 -14.96 -5.86 -12.59
CA GLN A 131 -15.10 -7.31 -12.65
C GLN A 131 -14.09 -8.02 -11.73
N ILE A 132 -12.91 -7.43 -11.51
CA ILE A 132 -11.95 -7.93 -10.51
C ILE A 132 -12.54 -7.87 -9.10
N ILE A 133 -13.32 -6.82 -8.79
CA ILE A 133 -14.06 -6.72 -7.53
C ILE A 133 -15.00 -7.92 -7.37
N ASP A 134 -15.78 -8.26 -8.41
CA ASP A 134 -16.68 -9.43 -8.37
C ASP A 134 -15.92 -10.72 -8.11
N ALA A 135 -14.78 -10.92 -8.79
CA ALA A 135 -13.93 -12.09 -8.59
C ALA A 135 -13.35 -12.17 -7.18
N ALA A 136 -12.95 -11.04 -6.59
CA ALA A 136 -12.42 -10.96 -5.24
C ALA A 136 -13.50 -11.30 -4.19
N VAL A 137 -14.71 -10.77 -4.36
CA VAL A 137 -15.85 -11.08 -3.49
C VAL A 137 -16.24 -12.54 -3.63
N ALA A 138 -16.38 -13.06 -4.84
CA ALA A 138 -16.71 -14.47 -5.09
C ALA A 138 -15.69 -15.44 -4.49
N ALA A 139 -14.41 -15.06 -4.45
CA ALA A 139 -13.35 -15.84 -3.79
C ALA A 139 -13.37 -15.73 -2.26
N GLY A 140 -14.18 -14.85 -1.68
CA GLY A 140 -14.27 -14.61 -0.24
C GLY A 140 -13.09 -13.82 0.33
N ALA A 141 -12.46 -12.95 -0.47
CA ALA A 141 -11.39 -12.08 0.01
C ALA A 141 -11.88 -11.21 1.17
N LYS A 142 -11.14 -11.14 2.26
CA LYS A 142 -11.52 -10.32 3.42
C LYS A 142 -11.27 -8.84 3.20
N VAL A 143 -10.34 -8.50 2.30
CA VAL A 143 -10.08 -7.12 1.88
C VAL A 143 -9.82 -7.08 0.38
N TYR A 144 -10.45 -6.12 -0.28
CA TYR A 144 -10.06 -5.71 -1.64
C TYR A 144 -9.60 -4.26 -1.64
N ALA A 145 -8.54 -3.98 -2.37
CA ALA A 145 -8.02 -2.64 -2.55
C ALA A 145 -7.41 -2.46 -3.93
N PHE A 146 -7.29 -1.21 -4.37
CA PHE A 146 -6.48 -0.89 -5.53
C PHE A 146 -5.72 0.43 -5.33
N ALA A 147 -4.64 0.59 -6.08
CA ALA A 147 -3.90 1.84 -6.18
C ALA A 147 -3.33 1.97 -7.58
N ARG A 148 -3.04 3.20 -7.99
CA ARG A 148 -2.48 3.47 -9.31
C ARG A 148 -1.06 2.96 -9.44
N TYR A 149 -0.71 2.54 -10.63
CA TYR A 149 0.65 2.23 -11.03
C TYR A 149 1.53 3.48 -10.97
N CYS A 150 2.73 3.33 -10.43
CA CYS A 150 3.77 4.35 -10.46
C CYS A 150 4.86 3.87 -11.42
N PRO A 151 5.02 4.45 -12.59
CA PRO A 151 6.08 4.05 -13.53
C PRO A 151 7.46 4.31 -12.89
N THR A 152 8.36 3.35 -13.05
CA THR A 152 9.74 3.44 -12.51
C THR A 152 10.78 3.79 -13.55
N SER A 153 10.39 3.92 -14.82
CA SER A 153 11.24 4.20 -15.97
C SER A 153 10.55 5.13 -16.96
N GLU A 154 11.14 5.30 -18.13
CA GLU A 154 10.60 6.09 -19.25
C GLU A 154 9.21 5.64 -19.76
N GLU A 155 8.66 4.60 -19.22
CA GLU A 155 7.30 4.13 -19.48
C GLU A 155 6.29 5.17 -18.94
N LYS A 156 6.05 6.20 -19.72
CA LYS A 156 5.17 7.35 -19.40
C LYS A 156 3.69 6.99 -19.34
N SER A 157 3.33 5.71 -19.30
CA SER A 157 1.94 5.37 -19.52
C SER A 157 1.28 4.61 -18.40
N THR A 158 0.80 5.34 -17.45
CA THR A 158 -0.48 4.91 -16.88
C THR A 158 -1.59 5.08 -17.90
N ASN A 159 -1.44 5.94 -18.92
CA ASN A 159 -2.43 6.35 -19.92
C ASN A 159 -3.86 6.59 -19.35
N ILE A 160 -3.93 6.91 -18.07
CA ILE A 160 -5.18 7.17 -17.37
C ILE A 160 -5.36 8.67 -17.27
N THR A 161 -6.41 9.19 -17.91
CA THR A 161 -6.79 10.59 -17.76
C THR A 161 -7.47 10.83 -16.40
N PRO A 162 -7.44 12.06 -15.84
CA PRO A 162 -8.17 12.42 -14.64
C PRO A 162 -9.66 12.03 -14.72
N ARG A 163 -10.30 12.32 -15.84
CA ARG A 163 -11.71 11.98 -16.10
C ARG A 163 -11.96 10.47 -16.04
N ARG A 164 -11.12 9.65 -16.69
CA ARG A 164 -11.30 8.18 -16.66
C ARG A 164 -11.08 7.61 -15.27
N TYR A 165 -10.11 8.17 -14.53
CA TYR A 165 -9.88 7.73 -13.15
C TYR A 165 -11.06 8.08 -12.23
N ARG A 166 -11.60 9.30 -12.32
CA ARG A 166 -12.82 9.68 -11.59
C ARG A 166 -14.01 8.77 -11.93
N GLN A 167 -14.18 8.41 -13.21
CA GLN A 167 -15.20 7.46 -13.64
C GLN A 167 -15.02 6.08 -13.00
N LEU A 168 -13.77 5.56 -12.96
CA LEU A 168 -13.46 4.31 -12.26
C LEU A 168 -13.87 4.38 -10.78
N LEU A 169 -13.53 5.45 -10.07
CA LEU A 169 -13.92 5.59 -8.66
C LEU A 169 -15.44 5.56 -8.50
N ALA A 170 -16.17 6.23 -9.37
CA ALA A 170 -17.64 6.21 -9.36
C ALA A 170 -18.23 4.82 -9.65
N GLU A 171 -17.63 4.07 -10.60
CA GLU A 171 -18.04 2.69 -10.91
C GLU A 171 -17.80 1.77 -9.71
N CYS A 172 -16.59 1.87 -9.09
CA CYS A 172 -16.22 1.08 -7.92
C CYS A 172 -17.07 1.43 -6.68
N ASP A 173 -17.35 2.71 -6.44
CA ASP A 173 -18.17 3.15 -5.32
C ASP A 173 -19.60 2.58 -5.38
N ARG A 174 -20.25 2.63 -6.56
CA ARG A 174 -21.55 2.00 -6.73
C ARG A 174 -21.51 0.49 -6.44
N LYS A 175 -20.46 -0.17 -6.88
CA LYS A 175 -20.27 -1.60 -6.68
C LYS A 175 -20.01 -1.94 -5.22
N PHE A 176 -19.17 -1.16 -4.54
CA PHE A 176 -18.86 -1.33 -3.11
C PHE A 176 -20.13 -1.21 -2.29
N ARG A 177 -20.94 -0.16 -2.51
CA ARG A 177 -22.21 0.03 -1.81
C ARG A 177 -23.18 -1.12 -2.06
N ALA A 178 -23.33 -1.58 -3.29
CA ALA A 178 -24.21 -2.70 -3.61
C ALA A 178 -23.81 -3.99 -2.86
N TYR A 179 -22.51 -4.25 -2.72
CA TYR A 179 -22.02 -5.39 -1.94
C TYR A 179 -22.19 -5.18 -0.43
N GLU A 180 -21.91 -3.99 0.10
CA GLU A 180 -22.11 -3.64 1.50
C GLU A 180 -23.59 -3.77 1.90
N GLU A 181 -24.50 -3.29 1.09
CA GLU A 181 -25.96 -3.42 1.26
C GLU A 181 -26.44 -4.89 1.21
N SER A 182 -25.75 -5.74 0.44
CA SER A 182 -26.05 -7.17 0.38
C SER A 182 -25.49 -7.97 1.56
N GLY A 183 -24.78 -7.32 2.51
CA GLY A 183 -24.15 -7.97 3.66
C GLY A 183 -22.84 -8.68 3.33
N CYS A 184 -22.14 -8.29 2.27
CA CYS A 184 -20.85 -8.83 1.90
C CYS A 184 -19.80 -8.61 3.00
N GLU A 185 -19.03 -9.63 3.34
CA GLU A 185 -17.98 -9.53 4.37
C GLU A 185 -16.66 -8.91 3.86
N THR A 186 -16.52 -8.66 2.56
CA THR A 186 -15.34 -8.06 1.99
C THR A 186 -15.28 -6.58 2.35
N TYR A 187 -14.21 -6.18 3.03
CA TYR A 187 -13.93 -4.76 3.27
C TYR A 187 -13.27 -4.13 2.04
N PHE A 188 -13.89 -3.09 1.49
CA PHE A 188 -13.38 -2.33 0.35
C PHE A 188 -12.51 -1.17 0.84
N ASN A 189 -11.19 -1.36 0.78
CA ASN A 189 -10.24 -0.36 1.25
C ASN A 189 -10.00 0.71 0.16
N ARG A 190 -10.43 1.93 0.42
CA ARG A 190 -10.24 3.12 -0.42
C ARG A 190 -8.81 3.65 -0.31
N LYS A 191 -7.83 2.83 -0.71
CA LYS A 191 -6.40 3.06 -0.48
C LYS A 191 -5.82 4.23 -1.30
N ASP A 192 -6.34 4.51 -2.49
CA ASP A 192 -5.86 5.64 -3.30
C ASP A 192 -6.35 6.97 -2.71
N HIS A 193 -5.47 7.95 -2.64
CA HIS A 193 -5.77 9.22 -1.96
C HIS A 193 -6.82 10.07 -2.68
N LEU A 194 -7.02 9.86 -3.98
CA LEU A 194 -8.07 10.56 -4.74
C LEU A 194 -9.50 10.12 -4.39
N TRP A 195 -9.67 9.06 -3.59
CA TRP A 195 -10.95 8.75 -2.96
C TRP A 195 -11.46 9.89 -2.09
N THR A 196 -10.59 10.57 -1.35
CA THR A 196 -10.97 11.73 -0.54
C THR A 196 -11.55 12.86 -1.40
N LEU A 197 -10.93 13.14 -2.55
CA LEU A 197 -11.47 14.12 -3.49
C LEU A 197 -12.84 13.68 -4.05
N TYR A 198 -12.96 12.42 -4.44
CA TYR A 198 -14.21 11.85 -4.93
C TYR A 198 -15.32 11.95 -3.88
N ASP A 199 -15.04 11.53 -2.65
CA ASP A 199 -16.02 11.55 -1.55
C ASP A 199 -16.43 12.98 -1.18
N TYR A 200 -15.51 13.94 -1.27
CA TYR A 200 -15.78 15.36 -1.06
C TYR A 200 -16.76 15.92 -2.12
N GLU A 201 -16.52 15.65 -3.39
CA GLU A 201 -17.40 16.09 -4.49
C GLU A 201 -18.78 15.43 -4.43
N GLU A 202 -18.87 14.18 -3.98
CA GLU A 202 -20.13 13.44 -3.83
C GLU A 202 -20.86 13.75 -2.52
N GLY A 203 -20.35 14.69 -1.70
CA GLY A 203 -20.95 15.09 -0.42
C GLY A 203 -20.88 14.00 0.68
N LYS A 204 -20.00 13.01 0.52
CA LYS A 204 -19.78 11.91 1.48
C LYS A 204 -18.72 12.25 2.53
N PHE A 205 -17.91 13.23 2.25
CA PHE A 205 -16.92 13.80 3.14
C PHE A 205 -17.07 15.31 3.17
N THR A 206 -17.11 15.88 4.37
CA THR A 206 -17.10 17.33 4.61
C THR A 206 -15.91 17.67 5.48
N ILE A 207 -15.27 18.80 5.22
CA ILE A 207 -14.19 19.30 6.08
C ILE A 207 -14.82 19.70 7.42
N PRO A 208 -14.35 19.13 8.56
CA PRO A 208 -14.85 19.53 9.88
C PRO A 208 -14.65 21.02 10.15
N GLU A 209 -15.63 21.67 10.76
CA GLU A 209 -15.57 23.11 11.09
C GLU A 209 -14.46 23.42 12.12
N ASP A 210 -14.15 22.46 12.97
CA ASP A 210 -13.13 22.53 14.02
C ASP A 210 -11.74 22.02 13.57
N ALA A 211 -11.55 21.81 12.26
CA ALA A 211 -10.27 21.36 11.75
C ALA A 211 -9.18 22.41 11.94
N GLU A 212 -8.08 22.01 12.56
CA GLU A 212 -6.92 22.87 12.77
C GLU A 212 -6.19 23.13 11.46
N PRO A 213 -5.86 24.39 11.10
CA PRO A 213 -5.33 24.76 9.79
C PRO A 213 -4.00 24.07 9.42
N ASP A 214 -3.15 23.82 10.44
CA ASP A 214 -1.80 23.26 10.26
C ASP A 214 -1.72 21.75 10.52
N MET A 215 -2.86 21.11 10.85
CA MET A 215 -2.92 19.69 11.12
C MET A 215 -3.13 18.89 9.84
N ILE A 216 -2.44 17.76 9.71
CA ILE A 216 -2.61 16.79 8.63
C ILE A 216 -3.42 15.59 9.12
N TYR A 217 -4.62 15.44 8.60
CA TYR A 217 -5.58 14.40 9.02
C TYR A 217 -5.56 13.15 8.16
N GLY A 218 -5.07 13.26 6.91
CA GLY A 218 -5.11 12.14 5.97
C GLY A 218 -4.16 12.30 4.79
N GLY A 219 -4.42 11.56 3.73
CA GLY A 219 -3.63 11.54 2.51
C GLY A 219 -2.43 10.59 2.60
N CYS A 220 -1.35 10.93 1.92
CA CYS A 220 -0.18 10.06 1.84
C CYS A 220 0.55 9.93 3.19
N ASN A 221 0.88 8.68 3.57
CA ASN A 221 1.63 8.38 4.79
C ASN A 221 3.16 8.54 4.63
N CYS A 222 3.65 8.96 3.46
CA CYS A 222 5.06 9.25 3.25
C CYS A 222 5.50 10.37 4.20
N GLY A 223 6.55 10.12 4.98
CA GLY A 223 7.00 11.03 6.02
C GLY A 223 6.18 11.02 7.32
N ASN A 224 4.98 10.42 7.36
CA ASN A 224 4.06 10.51 8.50
C ASN A 224 3.67 9.18 9.15
N GLY A 225 3.72 8.08 8.44
CA GLY A 225 3.12 6.85 8.97
C GLY A 225 3.89 5.58 8.64
N HIS A 226 4.96 5.64 7.86
CA HIS A 226 5.78 4.46 7.57
C HIS A 226 7.19 4.81 7.11
N LEU A 227 8.08 3.87 7.30
CA LEU A 227 9.41 3.81 6.70
C LEU A 227 9.50 2.59 5.79
N THR A 228 10.32 2.66 4.76
CA THR A 228 10.67 1.49 3.95
C THR A 228 12.15 1.20 4.07
N ILE A 229 12.50 -0.03 4.48
CA ILE A 229 13.88 -0.48 4.60
C ILE A 229 14.12 -1.55 3.53
N LEU A 230 15.09 -1.34 2.66
CA LEU A 230 15.47 -2.28 1.61
C LEU A 230 16.44 -3.36 2.15
N PRO A 231 16.65 -4.47 1.41
CA PRO A 231 17.62 -5.51 1.80
C PRO A 231 19.06 -5.02 1.98
N THR A 232 19.40 -3.87 1.39
CA THR A 232 20.70 -3.18 1.54
C THR A 232 20.82 -2.35 2.82
N GLY A 233 19.75 -2.28 3.62
CA GLY A 233 19.63 -1.38 4.76
C GLY A 233 19.14 0.02 4.41
N ASP A 234 19.13 0.39 3.15
CA ASP A 234 18.71 1.74 2.74
C ASP A 234 17.28 2.04 3.16
N VAL A 235 17.10 3.19 3.78
CA VAL A 235 15.82 3.70 4.27
C VAL A 235 15.25 4.71 3.28
N TYR A 236 14.00 4.50 2.90
CA TYR A 236 13.27 5.37 1.98
C TYR A 236 12.01 5.95 2.64
N ALA A 237 11.70 7.20 2.34
CA ALA A 237 10.42 7.81 2.69
C ALA A 237 9.25 7.10 1.97
N CYS A 238 9.44 6.70 0.72
CA CYS A 238 8.52 5.87 -0.05
C CYS A 238 9.27 4.99 -1.04
N ARG A 239 9.13 3.65 -0.96
CA ARG A 239 9.80 2.72 -1.89
C ARG A 239 9.51 2.96 -3.38
N ARG A 240 8.43 3.67 -3.71
CA ARG A 240 8.03 3.99 -5.08
C ARG A 240 8.60 5.32 -5.58
N VAL A 241 9.26 6.10 -4.72
CA VAL A 241 9.96 7.33 -5.06
C VAL A 241 11.46 7.04 -5.03
N GLN A 242 12.08 6.90 -6.21
CA GLN A 242 13.44 6.39 -6.37
C GLN A 242 14.50 7.26 -5.69
N ASN A 243 14.29 8.57 -5.63
CA ASN A 243 15.19 9.55 -5.01
C ASN A 243 14.80 9.90 -3.56
N SER A 244 14.00 9.07 -2.89
CA SER A 244 13.58 9.32 -1.50
C SER A 244 14.38 8.54 -0.45
N ARG A 245 15.64 8.19 -0.76
CA ARG A 245 16.56 7.59 0.21
C ARG A 245 16.95 8.63 1.27
N VAL A 246 16.75 8.29 2.53
CA VAL A 246 17.00 9.18 3.68
C VAL A 246 18.13 8.69 4.60
N GLY A 247 18.61 7.46 4.44
CA GLY A 247 19.68 6.92 5.27
C GLY A 247 19.83 5.42 5.12
N ASN A 248 20.47 4.77 6.10
CA ASN A 248 20.69 3.32 6.12
C ASN A 248 20.49 2.75 7.54
N ALA A 249 19.55 1.82 7.71
CA ALA A 249 19.17 1.25 8.99
C ALA A 249 20.27 0.39 9.69
N PHE A 250 21.38 0.10 8.98
CA PHE A 250 22.52 -0.59 9.59
C PHE A 250 23.49 0.37 10.28
N THR A 251 23.47 1.65 9.94
CA THR A 251 24.40 2.67 10.43
C THR A 251 23.73 3.82 11.15
N ASP A 252 22.49 4.11 10.79
CA ASP A 252 21.76 5.26 11.26
C ASP A 252 20.63 4.84 12.20
N ARG A 253 20.38 5.65 13.21
CA ARG A 253 19.23 5.46 14.11
C ARG A 253 17.96 5.90 13.40
N LEU A 254 16.95 5.03 13.30
CA LEU A 254 15.71 5.33 12.58
C LEU A 254 14.94 6.52 13.17
N ALA A 255 15.01 6.72 14.49
CA ALA A 255 14.39 7.87 15.14
C ALA A 255 15.01 9.20 14.68
N ASP A 256 16.32 9.24 14.48
CA ASP A 256 17.00 10.44 14.01
C ASP A 256 16.67 10.72 12.54
N LEU A 257 16.64 9.68 11.69
CA LEU A 257 16.19 9.82 10.31
C LEU A 257 14.73 10.31 10.22
N TRP A 258 13.87 9.83 11.12
CA TRP A 258 12.47 10.25 11.17
C TRP A 258 12.30 11.73 11.50
N VAL A 259 13.06 12.23 12.45
CA VAL A 259 12.97 13.63 12.89
C VAL A 259 13.63 14.57 11.89
N ASN A 260 14.83 14.24 11.41
CA ASN A 260 15.67 15.16 10.64
C ASN A 260 15.46 15.01 9.11
N GLU A 261 15.63 13.78 8.60
CA GLU A 261 15.68 13.59 7.13
C GLU A 261 14.29 13.46 6.50
N LEU A 262 13.30 12.96 7.25
CA LEU A 262 11.93 12.87 6.74
C LEU A 262 11.16 14.18 6.80
N GLU A 263 11.70 15.21 7.42
CA GLU A 263 11.11 16.55 7.41
C GLU A 263 10.95 17.08 5.99
N ASP A 264 11.91 16.81 5.11
CA ASP A 264 11.84 17.16 3.68
C ASP A 264 10.60 16.62 2.95
N TYR A 265 9.90 15.63 3.53
CA TYR A 265 8.69 15.04 2.97
C TYR A 265 7.40 15.53 3.67
N ARG A 266 7.51 16.47 4.62
CA ARG A 266 6.42 17.07 5.40
C ARG A 266 6.17 18.54 5.06
N GLU A 267 6.88 19.09 4.09
CA GLU A 267 6.75 20.48 3.66
C GLU A 267 5.52 20.66 2.75
N TYR A 268 4.34 20.57 3.34
CA TYR A 268 3.07 20.50 2.62
C TYR A 268 2.76 21.72 1.76
N ASP A 269 3.35 22.86 2.07
CA ASP A 269 3.22 24.11 1.29
C ASP A 269 4.04 24.12 0.01
N LYS A 270 4.96 23.17 -0.16
CA LYS A 270 5.70 22.96 -1.42
C LYS A 270 4.91 22.25 -2.50
N PHE A 271 3.79 21.57 -2.17
CA PHE A 271 2.99 20.88 -3.17
C PHE A 271 2.45 21.86 -4.21
N ALA A 272 2.87 21.72 -5.47
CA ALA A 272 2.63 22.68 -6.56
C ALA A 272 1.13 23.05 -6.73
N LYS A 273 0.24 22.07 -6.62
CA LYS A 273 -1.21 22.25 -6.73
C LYS A 273 -1.89 22.21 -5.38
N CYS A 274 -1.53 21.22 -4.56
CA CYS A 274 -2.27 20.92 -3.34
C CYS A 274 -2.04 21.94 -2.22
N SER A 275 -0.97 22.74 -2.25
CA SER A 275 -0.75 23.82 -1.28
C SER A 275 -1.88 24.87 -1.25
N LYS A 276 -2.57 25.03 -2.37
CA LYS A 276 -3.71 25.97 -2.54
C LYS A 276 -5.07 25.27 -2.43
N CYS A 277 -5.09 23.97 -2.17
CA CYS A 277 -6.30 23.17 -2.16
C CYS A 277 -6.92 23.10 -0.77
N GLU A 278 -8.22 23.32 -0.66
CA GLU A 278 -8.95 23.17 0.60
C GLU A 278 -8.85 21.75 1.20
N LEU A 279 -8.59 20.73 0.37
CA LEU A 279 -8.37 19.36 0.82
C LEU A 279 -6.92 19.04 1.18
N LYS A 280 -6.01 20.03 1.30
CA LYS A 280 -4.58 19.81 1.58
C LYS A 280 -4.36 18.88 2.78
N ALA A 281 -5.12 19.08 3.84
CA ALA A 281 -4.97 18.32 5.09
C ALA A 281 -5.44 16.85 4.99
N TRP A 282 -6.27 16.48 4.01
CA TRP A 282 -6.89 15.15 3.86
C TRP A 282 -6.50 14.39 2.60
N CYS A 283 -6.08 15.13 1.55
CA CYS A 283 -5.68 14.56 0.27
C CYS A 283 -4.29 15.09 -0.10
N ARG A 284 -3.69 15.07 -1.05
CA ARG A 284 -2.47 15.56 -1.75
C ARG A 284 -2.14 14.65 -2.92
N GLY A 285 -3.13 13.83 -3.35
CA GLY A 285 -2.90 12.81 -4.36
C GLY A 285 -1.85 11.78 -3.91
N CYS A 286 -1.19 11.15 -4.85
CA CYS A 286 -0.10 10.23 -4.58
C CYS A 286 1.23 10.84 -5.03
N PRO A 287 2.10 11.30 -4.11
CA PRO A 287 3.39 11.87 -4.46
C PRO A 287 4.29 10.92 -5.28
N ALA A 288 4.14 9.61 -5.09
CA ALA A 288 4.88 8.65 -5.90
C ALA A 288 4.41 8.61 -7.36
N VAL A 289 3.10 8.77 -7.61
CA VAL A 289 2.56 8.90 -8.97
C VAL A 289 2.97 10.25 -9.57
N ALA A 290 2.91 11.32 -8.78
CA ALA A 290 3.34 12.66 -9.20
C ALA A 290 4.83 12.68 -9.57
N SER A 291 5.69 12.21 -8.68
CA SER A 291 7.15 12.09 -8.89
C SER A 291 7.50 11.29 -10.15
N ALA A 292 6.87 10.15 -10.35
CA ALA A 292 7.10 9.30 -11.52
C ALA A 292 6.74 9.98 -12.86
N ASN A 293 5.82 10.94 -12.85
CA ASN A 293 5.36 11.66 -14.04
C ASN A 293 6.01 13.05 -14.22
N SER A 294 6.84 13.50 -13.28
CA SER A 294 7.44 14.84 -13.27
C SER A 294 8.97 14.83 -13.27
N GLY A 295 9.60 13.68 -13.57
CA GLY A 295 11.06 13.57 -13.54
C GLY A 295 11.66 13.49 -12.13
N GLY A 296 10.88 13.03 -11.14
CA GLY A 296 11.35 12.80 -9.77
C GLY A 296 10.89 13.85 -8.75
N ASP A 297 10.13 14.85 -9.14
CA ASP A 297 9.62 15.86 -8.21
C ASP A 297 8.52 15.29 -7.32
N PHE A 298 8.84 15.15 -6.02
CA PHE A 298 7.91 14.64 -5.00
C PHE A 298 6.70 15.56 -4.80
N TYR A 299 6.88 16.87 -4.96
CA TYR A 299 5.89 17.90 -4.71
C TYR A 299 5.07 18.31 -5.95
N ALA A 300 5.31 17.65 -7.08
CA ALA A 300 4.55 17.87 -8.30
C ALA A 300 3.04 17.58 -8.13
N ALA A 301 2.25 18.16 -9.02
CA ALA A 301 0.82 17.86 -9.08
C ALA A 301 0.57 16.41 -9.48
N ASP A 302 -0.38 15.76 -8.80
CA ASP A 302 -0.85 14.42 -9.19
C ASP A 302 -1.52 14.47 -10.57
N PRO A 303 -1.02 13.75 -11.58
CA PRO A 303 -1.50 13.85 -12.95
C PRO A 303 -2.93 13.35 -13.16
N GLN A 304 -3.48 12.57 -12.24
CA GLN A 304 -4.86 12.13 -12.29
C GLN A 304 -5.81 12.96 -11.41
N CYS A 305 -5.32 13.98 -10.71
CA CYS A 305 -6.17 14.88 -9.95
C CYS A 305 -6.99 15.78 -10.88
N TRP A 306 -8.32 15.62 -10.86
CA TRP A 306 -9.27 16.35 -11.70
C TRP A 306 -9.79 17.65 -11.09
N LYS A 307 -9.47 17.96 -9.82
CA LYS A 307 -9.89 19.20 -9.18
C LYS A 307 -9.19 20.39 -9.86
N GLU A 308 -9.95 21.39 -10.22
CA GLU A 308 -9.41 22.69 -10.69
C GLU A 308 -9.11 23.58 -9.47
N ILE A 309 -7.98 24.29 -9.49
CA ILE A 309 -7.52 25.21 -8.44
C ILE A 309 -6.97 26.47 -9.10
#